data_be0f000ad6f18bbc0f6f07a27cf980ae
#
_entry.id   be0f000ad6f18bbc0f6f07a27cf980ae
#
_cell.length_a   1.000
_cell.length_b   1.000
_cell.length_c   1.000
_cell.angle_alpha   90.00
_cell.angle_beta   90.00
_cell.angle_gamma   90.00
#
_symmetry.space_group_name_H-M   'P 1'
#
loop_
_entity.id
_entity.type
_entity.pdbx_description
1 polymer ?
#
loop_
_entity_poly.entity_id
_entity_poly.type
_entity_poly.pdbx_seq_one_letter_code
_entity_poly.pdbx_strand_id
1 'polypeptide(L)'
;MPYFALFDDAVSGRAKLYQNHVESRLFHHNELDSLNDALQKGWQKGLHSVLFADYEFGLPLMGMASERGGNLALHWFADCADIDTESWLAQNSDDLPAGISTPQSSVSEADYLDHIRQIHEAIRRGDTYQINYTTRLHLQAYGNPVSLYRRLRQPVPYAVLSHLPDAAGKSAWTLCFSPELFLKIGSDGTISTEPMKGTAPILGDGQDERRAAELQADPKNRAENVMIVDLLRNDLGKIAQTGKVCVPEPFKVSRFGSVWQMTSTIQAQALPHITAADILRAAFPCGSITGAPKRMSMQIIESLEDEPRGLYTGSIGYLKPCAGGLGFEGIFNVVIRTLSLKPVSNSVSDDLDSGLTNQNKTTKPQTRQGGATPYRFQVHPLYQGIYGVGSGIVIDSDPAAEYRECGWKARFLNELRPAFGIFETMRVENRQCRLLDLHLGRLKTSAQALNLPLPNDGETRIRQYIADLSDGLFRLKAELVSDDLILSHAATAELSAPQRVIPAPQTLPRRDYLRRFKTTHRTLFDQAWRTAETQGAFDSLFFNSDDLLLEGGRSNVFVKYQGQWLTPSLDLDILNGVMRQAVLQQPQTYLGADAVIETHITRDMLEHAEEIRLSNALRGVFEADLVVKE
;
A
#
# COMPACT_ATOMS: atom_id res chain seq x y z
N MET A 1 -10.36 -0.82 13.33
CA MET A 1 -10.11 -2.26 13.51
C MET A 1 -9.20 -2.43 14.71
N PRO A 2 -9.40 -3.41 15.62
CA PRO A 2 -8.50 -3.62 16.76
C PRO A 2 -7.08 -3.98 16.28
N TYR A 3 -6.09 -3.82 17.15
CA TYR A 3 -4.72 -4.22 16.87
C TYR A 3 -4.60 -5.75 16.85
N PHE A 4 -3.87 -6.29 15.87
CA PHE A 4 -3.64 -7.71 15.68
C PHE A 4 -2.34 -7.98 14.90
N ALA A 5 -1.87 -9.23 14.92
CA ALA A 5 -0.86 -9.76 14.01
C ALA A 5 -1.27 -11.15 13.52
N LEU A 6 -1.31 -11.34 12.21
CA LEU A 6 -1.60 -12.58 11.52
C LEU A 6 -0.34 -13.08 10.86
N PHE A 7 0.20 -14.22 11.29
CA PHE A 7 1.26 -14.96 10.62
C PHE A 7 0.64 -15.99 9.69
N ASP A 8 0.84 -15.83 8.40
CA ASP A 8 0.18 -16.59 7.34
C ASP A 8 1.20 -17.44 6.58
N ASP A 9 1.20 -18.74 6.83
CA ASP A 9 1.91 -19.71 5.99
C ASP A 9 0.98 -20.16 4.86
N ALA A 10 1.01 -19.41 3.76
CA ALA A 10 0.18 -19.68 2.60
C ALA A 10 0.61 -20.94 1.80
N VAL A 11 1.78 -21.52 2.11
CA VAL A 11 2.24 -22.78 1.51
C VAL A 11 1.61 -23.98 2.22
N SER A 12 1.61 -23.97 3.56
CA SER A 12 1.01 -25.07 4.35
C SER A 12 -0.49 -24.85 4.64
N GLY A 13 -1.03 -23.67 4.36
CA GLY A 13 -2.41 -23.29 4.67
C GLY A 13 -2.66 -23.09 6.17
N ARG A 14 -1.61 -22.85 6.96
CA ARG A 14 -1.69 -22.63 8.40
C ARG A 14 -1.47 -21.17 8.74
N ALA A 15 -2.22 -20.65 9.70
CA ALA A 15 -2.02 -19.30 10.18
C ALA A 15 -2.19 -19.21 11.70
N LYS A 16 -1.44 -18.26 12.29
CA LYS A 16 -1.56 -17.89 13.70
C LYS A 16 -2.03 -16.45 13.79
N LEU A 17 -3.12 -16.25 14.51
CA LEU A 17 -3.69 -14.93 14.75
C LEU A 17 -3.49 -14.53 16.21
N TYR A 18 -2.79 -13.42 16.41
CA TYR A 18 -2.59 -12.76 17.70
C TYR A 18 -3.59 -11.62 17.82
N GLN A 19 -4.42 -11.63 18.87
CA GLN A 19 -5.52 -10.68 19.08
C GLN A 19 -5.50 -10.14 20.52
N ASN A 20 -6.35 -9.15 20.76
CA ASN A 20 -6.48 -8.50 22.06
C ASN A 20 -5.12 -7.97 22.55
N HIS A 21 -4.59 -7.03 21.74
CA HIS A 21 -3.33 -6.34 22.04
C HIS A 21 -3.39 -5.68 23.43
N VAL A 22 -2.38 -5.93 24.26
CA VAL A 22 -2.31 -5.48 25.63
C VAL A 22 -1.41 -4.25 25.77
N GLU A 23 -0.17 -4.38 25.28
CA GLU A 23 0.83 -3.30 25.33
C GLU A 23 1.91 -3.50 24.28
N SER A 24 2.63 -2.42 23.97
CA SER A 24 3.84 -2.43 23.16
C SER A 24 4.99 -1.82 23.94
N ARG A 25 6.16 -2.44 23.84
CA ARG A 25 7.39 -1.90 24.41
C ARG A 25 8.46 -1.80 23.33
N LEU A 26 9.11 -0.65 23.25
CA LEU A 26 10.26 -0.41 22.38
C LEU A 26 11.55 -0.65 23.17
N PHE A 27 12.51 -1.25 22.50
CA PHE A 27 13.87 -1.47 23.00
C PHE A 27 14.86 -0.80 22.08
N HIS A 28 15.71 0.04 22.63
CA HIS A 28 16.93 0.48 21.98
C HIS A 28 18.04 -0.56 22.15
N HIS A 29 19.09 -0.48 21.35
CA HIS A 29 20.18 -1.46 21.35
C HIS A 29 20.86 -1.65 22.72
N ASN A 30 20.95 -0.57 23.52
CA ASN A 30 21.54 -0.61 24.87
C ASN A 30 20.60 -1.21 25.93
N GLU A 31 19.31 -1.41 25.61
CA GLU A 31 18.31 -2.02 26.49
C GLU A 31 18.03 -3.49 26.14
N LEU A 32 18.74 -4.04 25.16
CA LEU A 32 18.46 -5.38 24.64
C LEU A 32 18.53 -6.47 25.71
N ASP A 33 19.37 -6.31 26.73
CA ASP A 33 19.44 -7.26 27.86
C ASP A 33 18.12 -7.34 28.63
N SER A 34 17.38 -6.23 28.72
CA SER A 34 16.08 -6.20 29.37
C SER A 34 14.95 -6.89 28.59
N LEU A 35 15.18 -7.26 27.32
CA LEU A 35 14.24 -8.02 26.50
C LEU A 35 13.91 -9.38 27.13
N ASN A 36 14.93 -10.08 27.64
CA ASN A 36 14.73 -11.41 28.23
C ASN A 36 13.81 -11.36 29.46
N ASP A 37 14.03 -10.37 30.34
CA ASP A 37 13.18 -10.15 31.51
C ASP A 37 11.75 -9.78 31.11
N ALA A 38 11.60 -8.96 30.06
CA ALA A 38 10.28 -8.58 29.55
C ALA A 38 9.53 -9.79 29.00
N LEU A 39 10.21 -10.66 28.22
CA LEU A 39 9.64 -11.88 27.68
C LEU A 39 9.18 -12.82 28.82
N GLN A 40 10.05 -13.09 29.81
CA GLN A 40 9.71 -13.96 30.93
C GLN A 40 8.51 -13.43 31.73
N LYS A 41 8.49 -12.13 32.03
CA LYS A 41 7.38 -11.50 32.78
C LYS A 41 6.06 -11.55 32.01
N GLY A 42 6.08 -11.35 30.69
CA GLY A 42 4.87 -11.44 29.87
C GLY A 42 4.34 -12.85 29.76
N TRP A 43 5.20 -13.83 29.52
CA TRP A 43 4.81 -15.24 29.46
C TRP A 43 4.28 -15.76 30.79
N GLN A 44 4.84 -15.33 31.94
CA GLN A 44 4.30 -15.67 33.27
C GLN A 44 2.88 -15.14 33.48
N LYS A 45 2.50 -14.06 32.77
CA LYS A 45 1.12 -13.55 32.76
C LYS A 45 0.22 -14.23 31.72
N GLY A 46 0.72 -15.22 31.00
CA GLY A 46 0.00 -15.92 29.94
C GLY A 46 -0.11 -15.13 28.63
N LEU A 47 0.70 -14.08 28.45
CA LEU A 47 0.66 -13.26 27.24
C LEU A 47 1.49 -13.87 26.11
N HIS A 48 1.14 -13.53 24.88
CA HIS A 48 1.78 -13.98 23.64
C HIS A 48 2.61 -12.83 23.05
N SER A 49 3.87 -13.11 22.68
CA SER A 49 4.82 -12.11 22.19
C SER A 49 4.98 -12.13 20.68
N VAL A 50 4.95 -10.93 20.07
CA VAL A 50 5.30 -10.69 18.67
C VAL A 50 6.34 -9.57 18.62
N LEU A 51 7.40 -9.75 17.82
CA LEU A 51 8.53 -8.85 17.73
C LEU A 51 8.69 -8.30 16.31
N PHE A 52 8.99 -7.00 16.24
CA PHE A 52 9.30 -6.26 15.02
C PHE A 52 10.65 -5.57 15.21
N ALA A 53 11.63 -5.86 14.37
CA ALA A 53 12.95 -5.28 14.44
C ALA A 53 13.24 -4.47 13.17
N ASP A 54 13.47 -3.18 13.31
CA ASP A 54 13.93 -2.33 12.21
C ASP A 54 15.37 -2.67 11.82
N TYR A 55 15.73 -2.51 10.55
CA TYR A 55 17.09 -2.74 10.08
C TYR A 55 18.12 -1.90 10.85
N GLU A 56 17.81 -0.63 11.09
CA GLU A 56 18.68 0.32 11.78
C GLU A 56 18.94 -0.05 13.24
N PHE A 57 18.05 -0.85 13.88
CA PHE A 57 18.32 -1.42 15.20
C PHE A 57 19.59 -2.28 15.20
N GLY A 58 19.93 -2.87 14.05
CA GLY A 58 21.13 -3.69 13.88
C GLY A 58 22.44 -2.92 13.73
N LEU A 59 22.39 -1.63 13.33
CA LEU A 59 23.61 -0.83 13.12
C LEU A 59 24.48 -0.73 14.40
N PRO A 60 23.91 -0.32 15.55
CA PRO A 60 24.67 -0.31 16.81
C PRO A 60 25.12 -1.70 17.28
N LEU A 61 24.36 -2.77 16.98
CA LEU A 61 24.79 -4.14 17.31
C LEU A 61 26.09 -4.54 16.55
N MET A 62 26.32 -3.92 15.40
CA MET A 62 27.55 -4.06 14.61
C MET A 62 28.62 -3.01 14.97
N GLY A 63 28.42 -2.24 16.05
CA GLY A 63 29.34 -1.19 16.48
C GLY A 63 29.39 0.01 15.54
N MET A 64 28.30 0.33 14.88
CA MET A 64 28.14 1.49 14.00
C MET A 64 27.27 2.55 14.68
N ALA A 65 27.68 3.82 14.60
CA ALA A 65 26.81 4.93 14.98
C ALA A 65 25.81 5.17 13.84
N SER A 66 24.53 5.42 14.20
CA SER A 66 23.53 5.84 13.23
C SER A 66 22.63 6.90 13.87
N GLU A 67 22.39 7.98 13.13
CA GLU A 67 21.43 9.03 13.50
C GLU A 67 20.00 8.69 13.04
N ARG A 68 19.83 7.64 12.23
CA ARG A 68 18.55 7.29 11.59
C ARG A 68 17.56 6.64 12.56
N GLY A 69 18.01 6.29 13.77
CA GLY A 69 17.19 5.56 14.73
C GLY A 69 16.97 4.11 14.30
N GLY A 70 16.23 3.37 15.10
CA GLY A 70 15.84 1.98 14.85
C GLY A 70 15.45 1.32 16.16
N ASN A 71 14.38 0.57 16.15
CA ASN A 71 13.81 -0.02 17.35
C ASN A 71 13.58 -1.52 17.15
N LEU A 72 13.61 -2.24 18.29
CA LEU A 72 12.97 -3.53 18.44
C LEU A 72 11.67 -3.30 19.21
N ALA A 73 10.53 -3.53 18.57
CA ALA A 73 9.23 -3.45 19.19
C ALA A 73 8.76 -4.84 19.64
N LEU A 74 8.37 -4.96 20.89
CA LEU A 74 7.71 -6.13 21.47
C LEU A 74 6.25 -5.80 21.72
N HIS A 75 5.37 -6.53 21.05
CA HIS A 75 3.91 -6.41 21.19
C HIS A 75 3.37 -7.62 21.96
N TRP A 76 2.55 -7.34 22.96
CA TRP A 76 1.91 -8.35 23.79
C TRP A 76 0.43 -8.51 23.44
N PHE A 77 0.00 -9.76 23.35
CA PHE A 77 -1.38 -10.13 23.05
C PHE A 77 -1.92 -11.09 24.11
N ALA A 78 -3.20 -10.92 24.47
CA ALA A 78 -3.86 -11.83 25.39
C ALA A 78 -4.20 -13.18 24.73
N ASP A 79 -4.47 -13.19 23.43
CA ASP A 79 -4.90 -14.37 22.71
C ASP A 79 -4.03 -14.67 21.49
N CYS A 80 -3.81 -15.98 21.26
CA CYS A 80 -3.20 -16.53 20.05
C CYS A 80 -3.96 -17.80 19.64
N ALA A 81 -4.40 -17.85 18.39
CA ALA A 81 -5.14 -18.99 17.87
C ALA A 81 -4.65 -19.41 16.48
N ASP A 82 -4.70 -20.72 16.20
CA ASP A 82 -4.58 -21.22 14.83
C ASP A 82 -5.92 -21.04 14.11
N ILE A 83 -5.89 -20.46 12.92
CA ILE A 83 -7.09 -20.10 12.15
C ILE A 83 -6.98 -20.53 10.69
N ASP A 84 -8.14 -20.61 10.02
CA ASP A 84 -8.21 -20.65 8.56
C ASP A 84 -8.09 -19.23 8.00
N THR A 85 -7.02 -19.00 7.23
CA THR A 85 -6.68 -17.67 6.70
C THR A 85 -7.74 -17.14 5.75
N GLU A 86 -8.24 -17.94 4.83
CA GLU A 86 -9.22 -17.49 3.83
C GLU A 86 -10.54 -17.07 4.47
N SER A 87 -11.03 -17.86 5.42
CA SER A 87 -12.24 -17.52 6.19
C SER A 87 -12.06 -16.22 6.97
N TRP A 88 -10.91 -16.03 7.62
CA TRP A 88 -10.63 -14.82 8.38
C TRP A 88 -10.51 -13.59 7.47
N LEU A 89 -9.78 -13.70 6.35
CA LEU A 89 -9.66 -12.63 5.38
C LEU A 89 -11.02 -12.25 4.78
N ALA A 90 -11.85 -13.23 4.44
CA ALA A 90 -13.19 -12.99 3.91
C ALA A 90 -14.10 -12.27 4.90
N GLN A 91 -13.99 -12.57 6.19
CA GLN A 91 -14.79 -11.93 7.25
C GLN A 91 -14.33 -10.49 7.57
N ASN A 92 -13.05 -10.19 7.38
CA ASN A 92 -12.44 -8.90 7.73
C ASN A 92 -12.15 -8.01 6.52
N SER A 93 -12.29 -8.52 5.30
CA SER A 93 -12.34 -7.73 4.07
C SER A 93 -13.75 -7.19 3.84
N ASP A 94 -13.86 -6.19 2.98
CA ASP A 94 -15.12 -5.67 2.46
C ASP A 94 -15.16 -5.82 0.93
N ASP A 95 -16.32 -5.59 0.34
CA ASP A 95 -16.53 -5.62 -1.12
C ASP A 95 -16.15 -4.29 -1.79
N LEU A 96 -15.55 -3.36 -1.01
CA LEU A 96 -15.16 -2.06 -1.51
C LEU A 96 -13.86 -2.13 -2.29
N PRO A 97 -13.68 -1.25 -3.27
CA PRO A 97 -12.41 -1.14 -3.96
C PRO A 97 -11.26 -0.80 -2.99
N ALA A 98 -10.23 -1.63 -3.02
CA ALA A 98 -8.95 -1.36 -2.38
C ALA A 98 -7.84 -1.43 -3.43
N GLY A 99 -6.89 -0.51 -3.38
CA GLY A 99 -5.83 -0.44 -4.38
C GLY A 99 -4.72 0.52 -3.98
N ILE A 100 -3.86 0.80 -4.96
CA ILE A 100 -2.69 1.68 -4.78
C ILE A 100 -2.59 2.68 -5.93
N SER A 101 -1.85 3.76 -5.71
CA SER A 101 -1.34 4.61 -6.80
C SER A 101 -0.16 3.93 -7.50
N THR A 102 0.23 4.42 -8.66
CA THR A 102 1.47 4.00 -9.32
C THR A 102 2.66 4.27 -8.39
N PRO A 103 3.46 3.22 -8.03
CA PRO A 103 4.63 3.39 -7.19
C PRO A 103 5.68 4.32 -7.83
N GLN A 104 6.28 5.19 -7.02
CA GLN A 104 7.33 6.14 -7.44
C GLN A 104 8.63 5.77 -6.75
N SER A 105 9.72 5.59 -7.50
CA SER A 105 11.04 5.31 -6.94
C SER A 105 11.60 6.54 -6.22
N SER A 106 12.22 6.32 -5.04
CA SER A 106 12.95 7.35 -4.30
C SER A 106 14.25 7.76 -4.99
N VAL A 107 14.78 6.92 -5.88
CA VAL A 107 16.05 7.12 -6.59
C VAL A 107 15.80 7.10 -8.09
N SER A 108 16.37 8.06 -8.81
CA SER A 108 16.33 8.06 -10.28
C SER A 108 17.14 6.89 -10.87
N GLU A 109 16.84 6.49 -12.10
CA GLU A 109 17.64 5.47 -12.78
C GLU A 109 19.12 5.86 -12.87
N ALA A 110 19.40 7.13 -13.18
CA ALA A 110 20.78 7.63 -13.29
C ALA A 110 21.56 7.52 -11.98
N ASP A 111 20.93 7.91 -10.86
CA ASP A 111 21.53 7.81 -9.52
C ASP A 111 21.70 6.35 -9.10
N TYR A 112 20.71 5.48 -9.39
CA TYR A 112 20.82 4.05 -9.14
C TYR A 112 22.05 3.45 -9.86
N LEU A 113 22.21 3.74 -11.16
CA LEU A 113 23.35 3.25 -11.95
C LEU A 113 24.69 3.78 -11.41
N ASP A 114 24.71 5.00 -10.89
CA ASP A 114 25.89 5.58 -10.26
C ASP A 114 26.24 4.89 -8.94
N HIS A 115 25.25 4.65 -8.08
CA HIS A 115 25.46 3.90 -6.84
C HIS A 115 26.00 2.49 -7.10
N ILE A 116 25.51 1.79 -8.13
CA ILE A 116 26.08 0.47 -8.50
C ILE A 116 27.55 0.59 -8.93
N ARG A 117 27.93 1.64 -9.67
CA ARG A 117 29.36 1.89 -10.02
C ARG A 117 30.21 2.11 -8.77
N GLN A 118 29.74 2.89 -7.80
CA GLN A 118 30.44 3.10 -6.53
C GLN A 118 30.59 1.78 -5.74
N ILE A 119 29.58 0.91 -5.73
CA ILE A 119 29.66 -0.42 -5.14
C ILE A 119 30.72 -1.27 -5.86
N HIS A 120 30.76 -1.28 -7.20
CA HIS A 120 31.79 -1.99 -7.96
C HIS A 120 33.20 -1.47 -7.64
N GLU A 121 33.37 -0.18 -7.43
CA GLU A 121 34.66 0.37 -6.99
C GLU A 121 35.06 -0.13 -5.60
N ALA A 122 34.12 -0.19 -4.64
CA ALA A 122 34.38 -0.75 -3.32
C ALA A 122 34.75 -2.25 -3.40
N ILE A 123 34.08 -3.02 -4.26
CA ILE A 123 34.43 -4.42 -4.51
C ILE A 123 35.82 -4.56 -5.12
N ARG A 124 36.19 -3.73 -6.12
CA ARG A 124 37.54 -3.74 -6.74
C ARG A 124 38.65 -3.37 -5.75
N ARG A 125 38.37 -2.50 -4.77
CA ARG A 125 39.31 -2.19 -3.69
C ARG A 125 39.45 -3.31 -2.67
N GLY A 126 38.54 -4.32 -2.70
CA GLY A 126 38.52 -5.41 -1.74
C GLY A 126 37.80 -5.06 -0.42
N ASP A 127 37.06 -3.96 -0.37
CA ASP A 127 36.29 -3.54 0.81
C ASP A 127 35.16 -4.51 1.11
N THR A 128 34.54 -5.05 0.06
CA THR A 128 33.41 -5.99 0.14
C THR A 128 33.40 -6.95 -1.05
N TYR A 129 32.68 -8.05 -0.96
CA TYR A 129 32.47 -9.01 -2.06
C TYR A 129 31.08 -8.89 -2.65
N GLN A 130 30.09 -8.53 -1.81
CA GLN A 130 28.71 -8.34 -2.20
C GLN A 130 28.05 -7.30 -1.30
N ILE A 131 27.18 -6.48 -1.87
CA ILE A 131 26.32 -5.56 -1.13
C ILE A 131 24.88 -5.77 -1.58
N ASN A 132 23.95 -5.88 -0.63
CA ASN A 132 22.52 -5.81 -0.92
C ASN A 132 22.10 -4.34 -0.92
N TYR A 133 22.12 -3.70 -2.10
CA TYR A 133 21.70 -2.32 -2.29
C TYR A 133 20.20 -2.22 -2.48
N THR A 134 19.56 -1.21 -1.85
CA THR A 134 18.10 -1.10 -1.84
C THR A 134 17.61 0.32 -2.09
N THR A 135 16.39 0.42 -2.63
CA THR A 135 15.66 1.68 -2.84
C THR A 135 14.24 1.57 -2.28
N ARG A 136 13.53 2.69 -2.18
CA ARG A 136 12.14 2.75 -1.72
C ARG A 136 11.22 3.11 -2.87
N LEU A 137 10.05 2.50 -2.88
CA LEU A 137 8.93 2.89 -3.72
C LEU A 137 7.88 3.54 -2.83
N HIS A 138 7.56 4.80 -3.10
CA HIS A 138 6.52 5.56 -2.42
C HIS A 138 5.22 5.46 -3.21
N LEU A 139 4.12 5.27 -2.50
CA LEU A 139 2.80 5.15 -3.10
C LEU A 139 1.71 5.61 -2.12
N GLN A 140 0.52 5.82 -2.63
CA GLN A 140 -0.69 5.92 -1.82
C GLN A 140 -1.47 4.61 -1.92
N ALA A 141 -2.02 4.14 -0.80
CA ALA A 141 -2.96 3.01 -0.79
C ALA A 141 -4.33 3.50 -0.30
N TYR A 142 -5.39 2.96 -0.87
CA TYR A 142 -6.77 3.30 -0.52
C TYR A 142 -7.62 2.06 -0.28
N GLY A 143 -8.67 2.22 0.50
CA GLY A 143 -9.57 1.14 0.88
C GLY A 143 -9.11 0.33 2.09
N ASN A 144 -9.73 -0.81 2.33
CA ASN A 144 -9.44 -1.68 3.46
C ASN A 144 -8.09 -2.40 3.28
N PRO A 145 -7.10 -2.26 4.20
CA PRO A 145 -5.81 -2.95 4.08
C PRO A 145 -5.92 -4.49 4.10
N VAL A 146 -6.95 -5.07 4.74
CA VAL A 146 -7.17 -6.53 4.69
C VAL A 146 -7.62 -6.95 3.28
N SER A 147 -8.52 -6.18 2.65
CA SER A 147 -8.93 -6.40 1.25
C SER A 147 -7.73 -6.26 0.31
N LEU A 148 -6.84 -5.28 0.56
CA LEU A 148 -5.60 -5.09 -0.20
C LEU A 148 -4.63 -6.27 0.00
N TYR A 149 -4.43 -6.73 1.24
CA TYR A 149 -3.61 -7.91 1.53
C TYR A 149 -4.12 -9.15 0.80
N ARG A 150 -5.43 -9.41 0.85
CA ARG A 150 -6.07 -10.56 0.18
C ARG A 150 -5.81 -10.55 -1.33
N ARG A 151 -5.86 -9.37 -1.95
CA ARG A 151 -5.57 -9.21 -3.39
C ARG A 151 -4.10 -9.40 -3.75
N LEU A 152 -3.19 -9.02 -2.86
CA LEU A 152 -1.74 -9.13 -3.04
C LEU A 152 -1.16 -10.45 -2.54
N ARG A 153 -1.93 -11.26 -1.82
CA ARG A 153 -1.47 -12.48 -1.16
C ARG A 153 -0.72 -13.40 -2.12
N GLN A 154 0.47 -13.83 -1.68
CA GLN A 154 1.37 -14.70 -2.41
C GLN A 154 1.49 -16.04 -1.68
N PRO A 155 1.75 -17.17 -2.38
CA PRO A 155 1.99 -18.47 -1.76
C PRO A 155 3.40 -18.54 -1.16
N VAL A 156 3.60 -17.87 -0.04
CA VAL A 156 4.86 -17.80 0.71
C VAL A 156 4.67 -18.29 2.15
N PRO A 157 5.74 -18.82 2.80
CA PRO A 157 5.61 -19.47 4.12
C PRO A 157 5.69 -18.50 5.31
N TYR A 158 6.18 -17.28 5.13
CA TYR A 158 6.46 -16.35 6.23
C TYR A 158 5.79 -14.99 6.04
N ALA A 159 4.57 -14.99 5.50
CA ALA A 159 3.80 -13.78 5.35
C ALA A 159 3.25 -13.29 6.69
N VAL A 160 3.11 -11.96 6.81
CA VAL A 160 2.52 -11.32 8.00
C VAL A 160 1.61 -10.19 7.56
N LEU A 161 0.39 -10.19 8.08
CA LEU A 161 -0.50 -9.04 8.04
C LEU A 161 -0.66 -8.51 9.47
N SER A 162 -0.34 -7.25 9.69
CA SER A 162 -0.52 -6.66 11.02
C SER A 162 -1.13 -5.26 10.98
N HIS A 163 -1.86 -4.95 12.04
CA HIS A 163 -2.32 -3.62 12.39
C HIS A 163 -1.86 -3.36 13.82
N LEU A 164 -0.84 -2.50 13.99
CA LEU A 164 -0.15 -2.29 15.27
C LEU A 164 0.24 -0.82 15.42
N PRO A 165 0.49 -0.34 16.66
CA PRO A 165 1.08 0.97 16.86
C PRO A 165 2.54 0.98 16.38
N ASP A 166 2.94 2.05 15.67
CA ASP A 166 4.34 2.31 15.32
C ASP A 166 5.11 2.87 16.53
N ALA A 167 6.39 3.19 16.35
CA ALA A 167 7.26 3.71 17.39
C ALA A 167 6.75 5.05 18.02
N ALA A 168 5.91 5.78 17.31
CA ALA A 168 5.25 6.99 17.80
C ALA A 168 3.88 6.72 18.43
N GLY A 169 3.48 5.46 18.57
CA GLY A 169 2.17 5.03 19.08
C GLY A 169 1.02 5.24 18.09
N LYS A 170 1.30 5.60 16.83
CA LYS A 170 0.30 5.77 15.79
C LYS A 170 -0.01 4.45 15.10
N SER A 171 -1.27 4.29 14.71
CA SER A 171 -1.73 3.13 13.95
C SER A 171 -0.94 2.94 12.65
N ALA A 172 -0.43 1.73 12.41
CA ALA A 172 0.29 1.37 11.20
C ALA A 172 -0.09 -0.05 10.74
N TRP A 173 -0.03 -0.28 9.43
CA TRP A 173 -0.26 -1.57 8.82
C TRP A 173 1.00 -2.11 8.19
N THR A 174 1.21 -3.41 8.30
CA THR A 174 2.29 -4.13 7.62
C THR A 174 1.69 -5.28 6.80
N LEU A 175 1.88 -5.23 5.49
CA LEU A 175 1.49 -6.27 4.54
C LEU A 175 2.79 -6.92 4.02
N CYS A 176 3.25 -7.96 4.71
CA CYS A 176 4.51 -8.64 4.43
C CYS A 176 4.24 -9.97 3.72
N PHE A 177 4.90 -10.18 2.58
CA PHE A 177 4.80 -11.40 1.77
C PHE A 177 6.17 -12.08 1.67
N SER A 178 6.86 -12.22 2.81
CA SER A 178 8.22 -12.75 2.85
C SER A 178 8.28 -14.24 2.55
N PRO A 179 9.14 -14.67 1.62
CA PRO A 179 9.45 -16.08 1.40
C PRO A 179 10.61 -16.58 2.26
N GLU A 180 11.36 -15.70 2.94
CA GLU A 180 12.68 -15.99 3.50
C GLU A 180 12.67 -16.14 5.02
N LEU A 181 13.21 -17.27 5.51
CA LEU A 181 13.41 -17.52 6.91
C LEU A 181 14.69 -16.83 7.41
N PHE A 182 14.55 -15.91 8.36
CA PHE A 182 15.69 -15.36 9.07
C PHE A 182 16.17 -16.33 10.15
N LEU A 183 15.30 -16.65 11.13
CA LEU A 183 15.65 -17.57 12.22
C LEU A 183 14.44 -18.42 12.61
N LYS A 184 14.69 -19.70 12.83
CA LYS A 184 13.77 -20.61 13.52
C LYS A 184 14.50 -21.19 14.73
N ILE A 185 13.92 -21.01 15.90
CA ILE A 185 14.42 -21.51 17.18
C ILE A 185 13.53 -22.67 17.57
N GLY A 186 14.10 -23.87 17.60
CA GLY A 186 13.40 -25.10 17.97
C GLY A 186 13.31 -25.30 19.49
N SER A 187 12.31 -26.05 19.92
CA SER A 187 12.11 -26.43 21.32
C SER A 187 13.25 -27.26 21.89
N ASP A 188 14.13 -27.82 21.06
CA ASP A 188 15.34 -28.56 21.41
C ASP A 188 16.60 -27.67 21.50
N GLY A 189 16.48 -26.37 21.25
CA GLY A 189 17.59 -25.44 21.20
C GLY A 189 18.34 -25.39 19.87
N THR A 190 17.84 -26.07 18.83
CA THR A 190 18.36 -25.92 17.46
C THR A 190 17.96 -24.57 16.91
N ILE A 191 18.90 -23.82 16.32
CA ILE A 191 18.66 -22.58 15.61
C ILE A 191 18.93 -22.82 14.13
N SER A 192 17.96 -22.50 13.26
CA SER A 192 18.07 -22.66 11.81
C SER A 192 17.86 -21.34 11.09
N THR A 193 18.53 -21.16 9.94
CA THR A 193 18.34 -20.05 9.00
C THR A 193 18.36 -20.61 7.58
N GLU A 194 17.61 -19.97 6.65
CA GLU A 194 17.48 -20.49 5.27
C GLU A 194 17.56 -19.36 4.24
N PRO A 195 18.77 -18.89 3.92
CA PRO A 195 18.97 -17.87 2.90
C PRO A 195 18.57 -18.38 1.51
N MET A 196 18.06 -17.45 0.70
CA MET A 196 17.62 -17.70 -0.67
C MET A 196 18.52 -16.99 -1.68
N LYS A 197 19.06 -17.73 -2.65
CA LYS A 197 19.83 -17.17 -3.78
C LYS A 197 19.54 -17.96 -5.06
N GLY A 198 19.38 -17.23 -6.15
CA GLY A 198 19.04 -17.81 -7.44
C GLY A 198 17.55 -18.08 -7.61
N THR A 199 17.02 -17.68 -8.76
CA THR A 199 15.60 -17.81 -9.11
C THR A 199 15.47 -18.25 -10.57
N ALA A 200 14.55 -19.17 -10.86
CA ALA A 200 14.16 -19.53 -12.22
C ALA A 200 12.62 -19.52 -12.36
N PRO A 201 12.05 -19.12 -13.50
CA PRO A 201 10.62 -19.06 -13.69
C PRO A 201 10.01 -20.45 -13.83
N ILE A 202 8.74 -20.61 -13.41
CA ILE A 202 7.87 -21.74 -13.69
C ILE A 202 6.88 -21.28 -14.76
N LEU A 203 6.96 -21.85 -15.98
CA LEU A 203 6.19 -21.40 -17.14
C LEU A 203 5.08 -22.38 -17.55
N GLY A 204 5.10 -23.62 -17.02
CA GLY A 204 4.13 -24.66 -17.36
C GLY A 204 4.28 -25.21 -18.78
N ASP A 205 5.45 -25.05 -19.39
CA ASP A 205 5.76 -25.44 -20.78
C ASP A 205 6.45 -26.82 -20.90
N GLY A 206 6.44 -27.60 -19.80
CA GLY A 206 7.09 -28.91 -19.74
C GLY A 206 8.61 -28.88 -19.53
N GLN A 207 9.23 -27.68 -19.39
CA GLN A 207 10.67 -27.51 -19.14
C GLN A 207 10.98 -27.05 -17.70
N ASP A 208 10.00 -27.01 -16.83
CA ASP A 208 10.15 -26.43 -15.50
C ASP A 208 11.13 -27.21 -14.62
N GLU A 209 11.07 -28.54 -14.63
CA GLU A 209 12.02 -29.40 -13.90
C GLU A 209 13.46 -29.26 -14.43
N ARG A 210 13.62 -29.04 -15.74
CA ARG A 210 14.92 -28.77 -16.34
C ARG A 210 15.48 -27.43 -15.82
N ARG A 211 14.64 -26.38 -15.78
CA ARG A 211 15.05 -25.07 -15.21
C ARG A 211 15.43 -25.19 -13.74
N ALA A 212 14.73 -26.01 -12.95
CA ALA A 212 15.09 -26.29 -11.57
C ALA A 212 16.46 -26.97 -11.46
N ALA A 213 16.73 -27.98 -12.30
CA ALA A 213 18.01 -28.67 -12.35
C ALA A 213 19.16 -27.75 -12.83
N GLU A 214 18.91 -26.93 -13.84
CA GLU A 214 19.86 -25.93 -14.33
C GLU A 214 20.19 -24.92 -13.25
N LEU A 215 19.18 -24.39 -12.52
CA LEU A 215 19.37 -23.50 -11.38
C LEU A 215 20.22 -24.16 -10.29
N GLN A 216 19.93 -25.42 -9.94
CA GLN A 216 20.68 -26.15 -8.92
C GLN A 216 22.14 -26.38 -9.31
N ALA A 217 22.41 -26.57 -10.60
CA ALA A 217 23.74 -26.83 -11.13
C ALA A 217 24.54 -25.56 -11.45
N ASP A 218 23.90 -24.39 -11.48
CA ASP A 218 24.51 -23.12 -11.91
C ASP A 218 25.68 -22.70 -11.00
N PRO A 219 26.92 -22.61 -11.52
CA PRO A 219 28.09 -22.27 -10.72
C PRO A 219 28.01 -20.89 -10.08
N LYS A 220 27.42 -19.89 -10.75
CA LYS A 220 27.30 -18.53 -10.24
C LYS A 220 26.37 -18.49 -9.02
N ASN A 221 25.14 -19.01 -9.18
CA ASN A 221 24.15 -19.04 -8.10
C ASN A 221 24.66 -19.86 -6.90
N ARG A 222 25.39 -20.93 -7.14
CA ARG A 222 26.02 -21.73 -6.07
C ARG A 222 27.12 -20.95 -5.35
N ALA A 223 27.96 -20.22 -6.06
CA ALA A 223 29.03 -19.42 -5.45
C ALA A 223 28.46 -18.29 -4.57
N GLU A 224 27.43 -17.58 -5.06
CA GLU A 224 26.72 -16.57 -4.28
C GLU A 224 26.04 -17.17 -3.04
N ASN A 225 25.42 -18.35 -3.19
CA ASN A 225 24.78 -19.04 -2.08
C ASN A 225 25.82 -19.47 -1.01
N VAL A 226 26.97 -20.05 -1.40
CA VAL A 226 28.05 -20.42 -0.49
C VAL A 226 28.54 -19.24 0.33
N MET A 227 28.71 -18.07 -0.30
CA MET A 227 29.19 -16.87 0.38
C MET A 227 28.22 -16.44 1.50
N ILE A 228 26.91 -16.46 1.24
CA ILE A 228 25.90 -16.11 2.24
C ILE A 228 25.78 -17.21 3.30
N VAL A 229 25.86 -18.47 2.91
CA VAL A 229 25.88 -19.60 3.86
C VAL A 229 27.06 -19.45 4.83
N ASP A 230 28.24 -19.11 4.36
CA ASP A 230 29.43 -18.95 5.21
C ASP A 230 29.29 -17.74 6.17
N LEU A 231 28.72 -16.64 5.69
CA LEU A 231 28.38 -15.49 6.53
C LEU A 231 27.44 -15.88 7.68
N LEU A 232 26.34 -16.59 7.37
CA LEU A 232 25.35 -17.00 8.38
C LEU A 232 25.88 -18.13 9.30
N ARG A 233 26.73 -19.01 8.79
CA ARG A 233 27.47 -19.98 9.62
C ARG A 233 28.34 -19.26 10.66
N ASN A 234 29.04 -18.19 10.26
CA ASN A 234 29.82 -17.39 11.17
C ASN A 234 28.93 -16.70 12.22
N ASP A 235 27.75 -16.16 11.83
CA ASP A 235 26.83 -15.52 12.77
C ASP A 235 26.29 -16.53 13.80
N LEU A 236 25.80 -17.69 13.36
CA LEU A 236 25.32 -18.74 14.26
C LEU A 236 26.46 -19.36 15.07
N GLY A 237 27.67 -19.40 14.53
CA GLY A 237 28.87 -19.91 15.23
C GLY A 237 29.19 -19.18 16.53
N LYS A 238 28.81 -17.90 16.67
CA LYS A 238 29.01 -17.10 17.89
C LYS A 238 28.22 -17.61 19.10
N ILE A 239 27.12 -18.31 18.84
CA ILE A 239 26.17 -18.79 19.87
C ILE A 239 26.00 -20.31 19.87
N ALA A 240 26.70 -21.00 19.01
CA ALA A 240 26.61 -22.45 18.85
C ALA A 240 27.64 -23.20 19.71
N GLN A 241 27.30 -24.42 20.08
CA GLN A 241 28.27 -25.38 20.64
C GLN A 241 29.36 -25.68 19.62
N THR A 242 30.61 -25.85 20.09
CA THR A 242 31.75 -26.09 19.21
C THR A 242 31.53 -27.33 18.34
N GLY A 243 31.72 -27.16 17.00
CA GLY A 243 31.52 -28.22 16.01
C GLY A 243 30.06 -28.57 15.70
N LYS A 244 29.09 -27.79 16.21
CA LYS A 244 27.66 -28.07 16.04
C LYS A 244 26.95 -27.10 15.06
N VAL A 245 27.70 -26.48 14.16
CA VAL A 245 27.12 -25.75 13.02
C VAL A 245 27.27 -26.61 11.77
N CYS A 246 26.19 -26.90 11.09
CA CYS A 246 26.16 -27.72 9.87
C CYS A 246 25.23 -27.12 8.80
N VAL A 247 25.38 -27.63 7.58
CA VAL A 247 24.52 -27.27 6.42
C VAL A 247 23.91 -28.58 5.91
N PRO A 248 22.78 -29.03 6.49
CA PRO A 248 22.21 -30.33 6.15
C PRO A 248 21.62 -30.38 4.72
N GLU A 249 21.09 -29.29 4.23
CA GLU A 249 20.47 -29.19 2.89
C GLU A 249 21.08 -28.02 2.10
N PRO A 250 22.26 -28.19 1.47
CA PRO A 250 22.83 -27.17 0.60
C PRO A 250 22.18 -27.18 -0.80
N PHE A 251 22.01 -26.01 -1.41
CA PHE A 251 21.55 -25.83 -2.79
C PHE A 251 20.22 -26.52 -3.11
N LYS A 252 19.31 -26.60 -2.17
CA LYS A 252 17.98 -27.15 -2.38
C LYS A 252 17.17 -26.19 -3.27
N VAL A 253 16.62 -26.69 -4.36
CA VAL A 253 15.70 -25.93 -5.22
C VAL A 253 14.28 -26.33 -4.87
N SER A 254 13.47 -25.34 -4.51
CA SER A 254 12.07 -25.52 -4.13
C SER A 254 11.17 -24.54 -4.85
N ARG A 255 9.90 -24.92 -5.01
CA ARG A 255 8.88 -24.07 -5.64
C ARG A 255 8.35 -23.04 -4.66
N PHE A 256 8.36 -21.76 -5.06
CA PHE A 256 7.73 -20.65 -4.36
C PHE A 256 6.80 -19.90 -5.32
N GLY A 257 5.54 -20.30 -5.31
CA GLY A 257 4.55 -19.76 -6.26
C GLY A 257 4.88 -20.10 -7.71
N SER A 258 5.17 -19.07 -8.50
CA SER A 258 5.49 -19.18 -9.94
C SER A 258 6.99 -19.26 -10.25
N VAL A 259 7.82 -19.44 -9.22
CA VAL A 259 9.28 -19.51 -9.40
C VAL A 259 9.90 -20.68 -8.64
N TRP A 260 11.01 -21.18 -9.17
CA TRP A 260 11.98 -22.00 -8.46
C TRP A 260 12.96 -21.09 -7.73
N GLN A 261 13.30 -21.42 -6.48
CA GLN A 261 14.34 -20.73 -5.71
C GLN A 261 15.31 -21.72 -5.10
N MET A 262 16.59 -21.35 -5.11
CA MET A 262 17.64 -22.11 -4.44
C MET A 262 17.80 -21.62 -3.01
N THR A 263 17.74 -22.53 -2.05
CA THR A 263 17.95 -22.29 -0.62
C THR A 263 19.04 -23.19 -0.07
N SER A 264 19.60 -22.81 1.07
CA SER A 264 20.50 -23.68 1.86
C SER A 264 20.13 -23.55 3.32
N THR A 265 19.87 -24.67 3.98
CA THR A 265 19.55 -24.67 5.41
C THR A 265 20.83 -24.74 6.24
N ILE A 266 21.05 -23.76 7.11
CA ILE A 266 22.11 -23.75 8.11
C ILE A 266 21.49 -24.05 9.47
N GLN A 267 22.06 -24.97 10.22
CA GLN A 267 21.61 -25.34 11.56
C GLN A 267 22.76 -25.25 12.57
N ALA A 268 22.40 -24.81 13.77
CA ALA A 268 23.31 -24.72 14.88
C ALA A 268 22.63 -25.22 16.16
N GLN A 269 23.32 -26.03 16.95
CA GLN A 269 22.91 -26.35 18.32
C GLN A 269 23.39 -25.22 19.22
N ALA A 270 22.49 -24.46 19.83
CA ALA A 270 22.84 -23.34 20.68
C ALA A 270 23.63 -23.80 21.95
N LEU A 271 24.46 -22.89 22.44
CA LEU A 271 25.07 -23.04 23.78
C LEU A 271 23.96 -23.03 24.84
N PRO A 272 24.13 -23.74 25.96
CA PRO A 272 23.20 -23.60 27.09
C PRO A 272 23.09 -22.13 27.55
N HIS A 273 21.91 -21.75 27.99
CA HIS A 273 21.61 -20.41 28.54
C HIS A 273 21.69 -19.22 27.56
N ILE A 274 21.80 -19.49 26.25
CA ILE A 274 21.66 -18.43 25.24
C ILE A 274 20.26 -17.82 25.33
N THR A 275 20.22 -16.50 25.33
CA THR A 275 18.97 -15.71 25.43
C THR A 275 18.52 -15.20 24.06
N ALA A 276 17.28 -14.70 23.97
CA ALA A 276 16.79 -14.06 22.76
C ALA A 276 17.64 -12.84 22.38
N ALA A 277 18.12 -12.08 23.36
CA ALA A 277 19.04 -10.96 23.16
C ALA A 277 20.38 -11.40 22.53
N ASP A 278 20.95 -12.51 22.99
CA ASP A 278 22.20 -13.03 22.45
C ASP A 278 22.06 -13.50 21.00
N ILE A 279 20.92 -14.13 20.67
CA ILE A 279 20.61 -14.56 19.29
C ILE A 279 20.54 -13.33 18.37
N LEU A 280 19.84 -12.26 18.79
CA LEU A 280 19.76 -11.03 18.01
C LEU A 280 21.13 -10.35 17.86
N ARG A 281 21.94 -10.26 18.92
CA ARG A 281 23.31 -9.70 18.82
C ARG A 281 24.19 -10.48 17.87
N ALA A 282 24.05 -11.79 17.82
CA ALA A 282 24.88 -12.64 16.97
C ALA A 282 24.49 -12.55 15.49
N ALA A 283 23.20 -12.53 15.19
CA ALA A 283 22.68 -12.75 13.83
C ALA A 283 22.07 -11.50 13.15
N PHE A 284 21.50 -10.56 13.93
CA PHE A 284 20.79 -9.40 13.36
C PHE A 284 21.73 -8.23 13.00
N PRO A 285 21.50 -7.52 11.86
CA PRO A 285 20.54 -7.87 10.80
C PRO A 285 20.99 -9.11 10.01
N CYS A 286 20.04 -9.71 9.28
CA CYS A 286 20.32 -10.92 8.50
C CYS A 286 21.46 -10.69 7.48
N GLY A 287 22.36 -11.66 7.34
CA GLY A 287 23.48 -11.58 6.40
C GLY A 287 23.05 -11.48 4.94
N SER A 288 21.94 -12.15 4.57
CA SER A 288 21.44 -12.21 3.19
C SER A 288 21.02 -10.86 2.62
N ILE A 289 20.63 -9.92 3.51
CA ILE A 289 20.13 -8.57 3.13
C ILE A 289 21.15 -7.45 3.42
N THR A 290 22.37 -7.79 3.83
CA THR A 290 23.45 -6.84 4.10
C THR A 290 24.57 -6.99 3.07
N GLY A 291 25.47 -7.92 3.24
CA GLY A 291 26.59 -8.21 2.36
C GLY A 291 27.75 -8.86 3.10
N ALA A 292 28.85 -9.11 2.40
CA ALA A 292 30.02 -9.78 2.94
C ALA A 292 31.32 -9.01 2.63
N PRO A 293 32.12 -8.61 3.64
CA PRO A 293 31.90 -8.72 5.09
C PRO A 293 30.75 -7.82 5.60
N LYS A 294 29.93 -8.32 6.54
CA LYS A 294 28.68 -7.67 6.99
C LYS A 294 28.89 -6.20 7.38
N ARG A 295 29.79 -5.91 8.30
CA ARG A 295 29.99 -4.55 8.83
C ARG A 295 30.41 -3.55 7.75
N MET A 296 31.38 -3.91 6.90
CA MET A 296 31.86 -3.02 5.83
C MET A 296 30.75 -2.77 4.80
N SER A 297 30.03 -3.82 4.41
CA SER A 297 28.88 -3.69 3.51
C SER A 297 27.81 -2.76 4.09
N MET A 298 27.50 -2.85 5.39
CA MET A 298 26.55 -1.97 6.06
C MET A 298 27.03 -0.50 6.10
N GLN A 299 28.35 -0.25 6.25
CA GLN A 299 28.91 1.11 6.19
C GLN A 299 28.74 1.73 4.80
N ILE A 300 28.97 0.94 3.76
CA ILE A 300 28.78 1.40 2.38
C ILE A 300 27.30 1.64 2.09
N ILE A 301 26.41 0.74 2.54
CA ILE A 301 24.95 0.92 2.44
C ILE A 301 24.52 2.25 3.08
N GLU A 302 24.98 2.53 4.30
CA GLU A 302 24.64 3.75 5.04
C GLU A 302 25.11 5.03 4.31
N SER A 303 26.19 4.96 3.52
CA SER A 303 26.69 6.08 2.74
C SER A 303 25.99 6.27 1.39
N LEU A 304 25.32 5.25 0.86
CA LEU A 304 24.68 5.27 -0.47
C LEU A 304 23.17 5.40 -0.43
N GLU A 305 22.51 4.87 0.61
CA GLU A 305 21.05 4.91 0.72
C GLU A 305 20.63 6.19 1.47
N ASP A 306 19.90 7.09 0.81
CA ASP A 306 19.45 8.36 1.39
C ASP A 306 18.35 8.19 2.45
N GLU A 307 17.50 7.15 2.30
CA GLU A 307 16.38 6.90 3.19
C GLU A 307 16.66 5.69 4.11
N PRO A 308 16.18 5.73 5.36
CA PRO A 308 16.28 4.58 6.25
C PRO A 308 15.50 3.39 5.68
N ARG A 309 15.96 2.19 5.95
CA ARG A 309 15.26 0.96 5.58
C ARG A 309 14.03 0.71 6.45
N GLY A 310 14.07 1.15 7.71
CA GLY A 310 13.04 0.90 8.70
C GLY A 310 12.80 -0.59 8.88
N LEU A 311 11.54 -1.00 8.86
CA LEU A 311 11.18 -2.41 8.97
C LEU A 311 11.63 -3.24 7.75
N TYR A 312 11.73 -2.64 6.56
CA TYR A 312 12.23 -3.34 5.36
C TYR A 312 13.66 -3.83 5.57
N THR A 313 13.93 -5.09 5.23
CA THR A 313 15.18 -5.82 5.55
C THR A 313 15.47 -5.99 7.04
N GLY A 314 14.53 -5.63 7.88
CA GLY A 314 14.50 -6.02 9.28
C GLY A 314 13.91 -7.42 9.48
N SER A 315 13.21 -7.63 10.60
CA SER A 315 12.61 -8.93 10.91
C SER A 315 11.30 -8.81 11.67
N ILE A 316 10.34 -9.68 11.34
CA ILE A 316 9.12 -9.90 12.12
C ILE A 316 9.09 -11.35 12.58
N GLY A 317 8.76 -11.56 13.85
CA GLY A 317 8.65 -12.90 14.38
C GLY A 317 7.85 -12.99 15.67
N TYR A 318 7.75 -14.19 16.19
CA TYR A 318 7.19 -14.45 17.50
C TYR A 318 8.09 -15.38 18.31
N LEU A 319 8.02 -15.25 19.61
CA LEU A 319 8.62 -16.17 20.57
C LEU A 319 7.52 -16.68 21.52
N LYS A 320 7.63 -17.94 21.92
CA LYS A 320 6.76 -18.53 22.94
C LYS A 320 7.56 -19.39 23.90
N PRO A 321 7.14 -19.53 25.16
CA PRO A 321 7.84 -20.39 26.11
C PRO A 321 7.70 -21.86 25.71
N CYS A 322 8.73 -22.66 25.98
CA CYS A 322 8.69 -24.12 25.86
C CYS A 322 9.45 -24.76 27.00
N ALA A 323 9.23 -26.08 27.24
CA ALA A 323 9.84 -26.80 28.35
C ALA A 323 11.25 -27.27 28.08
N GLY A 324 11.76 -27.18 26.82
CA GLY A 324 13.06 -27.72 26.41
C GLY A 324 14.02 -26.66 25.90
N GLY A 325 15.20 -27.10 25.46
CA GLY A 325 16.19 -26.29 24.77
C GLY A 325 16.59 -25.02 25.50
N LEU A 326 16.26 -23.88 24.95
CA LEU A 326 16.55 -22.54 25.50
C LEU A 326 15.44 -22.00 26.43
N GLY A 327 14.38 -22.77 26.66
CA GLY A 327 13.19 -22.32 27.41
C GLY A 327 12.19 -21.54 26.56
N PHE A 328 12.48 -21.32 25.30
CA PHE A 328 11.62 -20.67 24.31
C PHE A 328 11.85 -21.22 22.91
N GLU A 329 10.84 -21.10 22.07
CA GLU A 329 10.90 -21.39 20.65
C GLU A 329 10.24 -20.27 19.84
N GLY A 330 10.52 -20.18 18.54
CA GLY A 330 9.92 -19.17 17.70
C GLY A 330 10.44 -19.15 16.27
N ILE A 331 9.92 -18.20 15.51
CA ILE A 331 10.25 -18.02 14.11
C ILE A 331 10.32 -16.53 13.77
N PHE A 332 11.27 -16.16 12.92
CA PHE A 332 11.49 -14.82 12.42
C PHE A 332 11.72 -14.87 10.92
N ASN A 333 11.08 -13.96 10.17
CA ASN A 333 11.32 -13.80 8.75
C ASN A 333 12.35 -12.70 8.47
N VAL A 334 12.83 -12.63 7.23
CA VAL A 334 13.46 -11.43 6.66
C VAL A 334 12.35 -10.58 6.06
N VAL A 335 12.22 -9.33 6.47
CA VAL A 335 11.15 -8.44 5.97
C VAL A 335 11.50 -7.93 4.58
N ILE A 336 11.06 -8.67 3.58
CA ILE A 336 11.13 -8.34 2.16
C ILE A 336 9.75 -8.52 1.52
N ARG A 337 9.52 -7.96 0.34
CA ARG A 337 8.20 -7.96 -0.32
C ARG A 337 7.12 -7.42 0.61
N THR A 338 7.41 -6.29 1.25
CA THR A 338 6.59 -5.76 2.33
C THR A 338 6.14 -4.34 2.01
N LEU A 339 4.83 -4.12 2.14
CA LEU A 339 4.19 -2.82 2.04
C LEU A 339 3.83 -2.35 3.45
N SER A 340 4.47 -1.27 3.89
CA SER A 340 4.14 -0.57 5.13
C SER A 340 3.20 0.58 4.84
N LEU A 341 2.07 0.67 5.59
CA LEU A 341 1.05 1.69 5.38
C LEU A 341 0.83 2.50 6.67
N LYS A 342 0.81 3.83 6.53
CA LYS A 342 0.45 4.76 7.60
C LYS A 342 -0.76 5.58 7.18
N PRO A 343 -1.78 5.75 8.04
CA PRO A 343 -2.90 6.60 7.72
C PRO A 343 -2.44 8.02 7.39
N VAL A 344 -3.01 8.61 6.36
CA VAL A 344 -2.78 10.03 6.05
C VAL A 344 -3.54 10.85 7.09
N SER A 345 -2.81 11.44 8.05
CA SER A 345 -3.37 12.36 9.03
C SER A 345 -3.72 13.68 8.33
N ASN A 346 -4.99 13.98 8.19
CA ASN A 346 -5.42 15.34 7.89
C ASN A 346 -5.46 16.12 9.22
N SER A 347 -4.84 17.27 9.23
CA SER A 347 -4.71 18.20 10.37
C SER A 347 -6.03 18.85 10.81
N VAL A 348 -7.06 18.06 11.09
CA VAL A 348 -8.24 18.46 11.86
C VAL A 348 -8.68 17.24 12.67
N SER A 349 -8.30 17.25 13.96
CA SER A 349 -8.74 16.39 15.07
C SER A 349 -8.78 14.86 14.83
N ASP A 350 -7.89 14.17 15.55
CA ASP A 350 -7.83 12.71 15.79
C ASP A 350 -9.06 12.14 16.56
N ASP A 351 -10.25 12.70 16.41
CA ASP A 351 -11.45 12.34 17.19
C ASP A 351 -12.25 11.14 16.61
N LEU A 352 -11.76 10.47 15.56
CA LEU A 352 -12.47 9.31 15.01
C LEU A 352 -12.08 7.97 15.62
N ASP A 353 -10.99 7.86 16.37
CA ASP A 353 -10.60 6.61 17.03
C ASP A 353 -11.22 6.43 18.42
N SER A 354 -11.76 7.50 19.05
CA SER A 354 -12.43 7.42 20.35
C SER A 354 -13.92 7.13 20.30
N GLY A 355 -14.54 7.16 19.12
CA GLY A 355 -15.98 6.98 18.91
C GLY A 355 -16.47 5.53 18.73
N LEU A 356 -15.57 4.56 18.57
CA LEU A 356 -15.94 3.15 18.33
C LEU A 356 -15.80 2.23 19.54
N THR A 357 -15.36 2.73 20.68
CA THR A 357 -15.37 1.98 21.94
C THR A 357 -16.55 2.40 22.80
N ASN A 358 -17.55 1.54 22.93
CA ASN A 358 -18.70 1.55 23.84
C ASN A 358 -20.05 2.03 23.29
N GLN A 359 -20.66 1.25 22.42
CA GLN A 359 -22.12 1.06 22.49
C GLN A 359 -22.54 -0.36 22.05
N ASN A 360 -22.09 -1.38 22.77
CA ASN A 360 -22.83 -2.63 22.88
C ASN A 360 -23.73 -2.54 24.12
N LYS A 361 -24.82 -1.78 24.02
CA LYS A 361 -26.01 -1.99 24.85
C LYS A 361 -27.12 -2.49 23.95
N THR A 362 -27.43 -3.75 24.17
CA THR A 362 -28.58 -4.51 23.68
C THR A 362 -29.88 -3.70 23.75
N THR A 363 -30.34 -3.22 22.60
CA THR A 363 -31.76 -2.94 22.36
C THR A 363 -32.19 -3.76 21.17
N LYS A 364 -33.16 -4.69 21.43
CA LYS A 364 -33.82 -5.51 20.40
C LYS A 364 -34.36 -4.61 19.29
N PRO A 365 -34.19 -4.96 18.01
CA PRO A 365 -34.77 -4.18 16.91
C PRO A 365 -36.29 -4.39 16.93
N GLN A 366 -37.03 -3.28 17.07
CA GLN A 366 -38.45 -3.26 16.71
C GLN A 366 -38.55 -3.40 15.19
N THR A 367 -39.16 -4.45 14.74
CA THR A 367 -39.57 -4.71 13.35
C THR A 367 -40.49 -3.60 12.86
N ARG A 368 -39.96 -2.69 12.01
CA ARG A 368 -40.76 -1.92 11.07
C ARG A 368 -40.70 -2.61 9.72
N GLN A 369 -41.84 -3.12 9.28
CA GLN A 369 -42.06 -3.64 7.94
C GLN A 369 -41.92 -2.49 6.92
N GLY A 370 -41.17 -2.77 5.82
CA GLY A 370 -41.13 -1.95 4.62
C GLY A 370 -40.04 -0.85 4.66
N GLY A 371 -38.79 -1.22 4.44
CA GLY A 371 -37.70 -0.27 4.26
C GLY A 371 -36.55 -0.91 3.52
N ALA A 372 -36.12 -0.27 2.44
CA ALA A 372 -34.89 -0.60 1.75
C ALA A 372 -33.73 -0.76 2.75
N THR A 373 -32.90 -1.76 2.54
CA THR A 373 -31.67 -2.00 3.34
C THR A 373 -30.89 -0.69 3.43
N PRO A 374 -30.56 -0.19 4.63
CA PRO A 374 -29.81 1.05 4.74
C PRO A 374 -28.45 0.85 4.04
N TYR A 375 -28.15 1.67 3.03
CA TYR A 375 -26.85 1.70 2.40
C TYR A 375 -25.80 1.98 3.48
N ARG A 376 -24.92 1.02 3.74
CA ARG A 376 -23.72 1.26 4.51
C ARG A 376 -22.84 2.20 3.65
N PHE A 377 -22.56 3.38 4.17
CA PHE A 377 -21.70 4.34 3.49
C PHE A 377 -20.32 3.73 3.27
N GLN A 378 -19.89 3.75 2.01
CA GLN A 378 -18.61 3.25 1.58
C GLN A 378 -17.57 4.34 1.85
N VAL A 379 -16.61 4.09 2.73
CA VAL A 379 -15.49 4.97 3.00
C VAL A 379 -14.22 4.31 2.46
N HIS A 380 -13.46 5.04 1.63
CA HIS A 380 -12.15 4.60 1.16
C HIS A 380 -11.06 5.40 1.90
N PRO A 381 -10.56 4.89 3.04
CA PRO A 381 -9.46 5.53 3.77
C PRO A 381 -8.20 5.57 2.90
N LEU A 382 -7.36 6.59 3.14
CA LEU A 382 -6.11 6.81 2.43
C LEU A 382 -4.93 6.58 3.34
N TYR A 383 -3.91 5.90 2.81
CA TYR A 383 -2.66 5.58 3.48
C TYR A 383 -1.47 6.04 2.65
N GLN A 384 -0.42 6.48 3.32
CA GLN A 384 0.90 6.60 2.72
C GLN A 384 1.59 5.25 2.81
N GLY A 385 2.08 4.73 1.67
CA GLY A 385 2.70 3.43 1.55
C GLY A 385 4.16 3.53 1.17
N ILE A 386 4.99 2.66 1.77
CA ILE A 386 6.40 2.48 1.43
C ILE A 386 6.64 1.00 1.17
N TYR A 387 7.30 0.71 0.05
CA TYR A 387 7.70 -0.63 -0.34
C TYR A 387 9.19 -0.64 -0.69
N GLY A 388 9.97 -1.49 -0.02
CA GLY A 388 11.39 -1.63 -0.31
C GLY A 388 11.68 -2.63 -1.42
N VAL A 389 12.63 -2.30 -2.30
CA VAL A 389 13.18 -3.19 -3.33
C VAL A 389 14.69 -3.12 -3.32
N GLY A 390 15.36 -4.17 -3.74
CA GLY A 390 16.82 -4.19 -3.84
C GLY A 390 17.34 -5.49 -4.40
N SER A 391 18.65 -5.51 -4.67
CA SER A 391 19.36 -6.67 -5.19
C SER A 391 20.76 -6.81 -4.60
N GLY A 392 21.30 -8.02 -4.67
CA GLY A 392 22.65 -8.32 -4.23
C GLY A 392 23.66 -8.01 -5.32
N ILE A 393 24.41 -6.93 -5.17
CA ILE A 393 25.38 -6.47 -6.15
C ILE A 393 26.71 -7.14 -5.94
N VAL A 394 27.20 -7.80 -6.98
CA VAL A 394 28.54 -8.43 -7.08
C VAL A 394 29.32 -7.76 -8.21
N ILE A 395 30.63 -8.11 -8.35
CA ILE A 395 31.50 -7.48 -9.36
C ILE A 395 30.99 -7.64 -10.81
N ASP A 396 30.29 -8.75 -11.09
CA ASP A 396 29.76 -9.08 -12.40
C ASP A 396 28.32 -8.61 -12.61
N SER A 397 27.71 -7.88 -11.65
CA SER A 397 26.37 -7.32 -11.79
C SER A 397 26.33 -6.27 -12.89
N ASP A 398 25.39 -6.39 -13.83
CA ASP A 398 25.09 -5.35 -14.82
C ASP A 398 24.15 -4.31 -14.20
N PRO A 399 24.55 -3.03 -14.08
CA PRO A 399 23.75 -2.02 -13.39
C PRO A 399 22.32 -1.86 -13.94
N ALA A 400 22.15 -1.93 -15.26
CA ALA A 400 20.84 -1.77 -15.89
C ALA A 400 19.97 -3.02 -15.71
N ALA A 401 20.57 -4.22 -15.64
CA ALA A 401 19.84 -5.46 -15.32
C ALA A 401 19.36 -5.44 -13.87
N GLU A 402 20.19 -4.99 -12.91
CA GLU A 402 19.82 -4.88 -11.50
C GLU A 402 18.68 -3.87 -11.29
N TYR A 403 18.72 -2.73 -12.00
CA TYR A 403 17.62 -1.76 -11.96
C TYR A 403 16.29 -2.38 -12.46
N ARG A 404 16.34 -3.11 -13.58
CA ARG A 404 15.16 -3.84 -14.09
C ARG A 404 14.67 -4.91 -13.12
N GLU A 405 15.59 -5.60 -12.42
CA GLU A 405 15.26 -6.61 -11.41
C GLU A 405 14.47 -6.01 -10.25
N CYS A 406 14.80 -4.80 -9.80
CA CYS A 406 14.02 -4.07 -8.81
C CYS A 406 12.57 -3.86 -9.28
N GLY A 407 12.35 -3.51 -10.55
CA GLY A 407 11.02 -3.42 -11.15
C GLY A 407 10.27 -4.75 -11.15
N TRP A 408 10.94 -5.87 -11.40
CA TRP A 408 10.33 -7.19 -11.36
C TRP A 408 9.94 -7.63 -9.94
N LYS A 409 10.76 -7.29 -8.94
CA LYS A 409 10.43 -7.55 -7.53
C LYS A 409 9.21 -6.78 -7.04
N ALA A 410 8.92 -5.63 -7.66
CA ALA A 410 7.70 -4.85 -7.42
C ALA A 410 6.53 -5.21 -8.34
N ARG A 411 6.67 -6.18 -9.24
CA ARG A 411 5.71 -6.50 -10.29
C ARG A 411 4.31 -6.74 -9.77
N PHE A 412 4.15 -7.47 -8.67
CA PHE A 412 2.84 -7.77 -8.10
C PHE A 412 2.11 -6.53 -7.57
N LEU A 413 2.84 -5.46 -7.20
CA LEU A 413 2.27 -4.14 -6.92
C LEU A 413 1.97 -3.39 -8.23
N ASN A 414 2.93 -3.36 -9.15
CA ASN A 414 2.80 -2.64 -10.40
C ASN A 414 1.64 -3.16 -11.26
N GLU A 415 1.32 -4.45 -11.17
CA GLU A 415 0.23 -5.11 -11.89
C GLU A 415 -1.11 -5.12 -11.13
N LEU A 416 -1.17 -4.57 -9.92
CA LEU A 416 -2.41 -4.47 -9.16
C LEU A 416 -3.34 -3.42 -9.79
N ARG A 417 -4.29 -3.86 -10.61
CA ARG A 417 -5.28 -2.99 -11.25
C ARG A 417 -6.54 -2.86 -10.41
N PRO A 418 -7.17 -1.68 -10.32
CA PRO A 418 -8.50 -1.56 -9.75
C PRO A 418 -9.52 -2.38 -10.56
N ALA A 419 -10.58 -2.83 -9.90
CA ALA A 419 -11.69 -3.55 -10.55
C ALA A 419 -12.64 -2.60 -11.31
N PHE A 420 -12.27 -1.34 -11.48
CA PHE A 420 -13.03 -0.30 -12.15
C PHE A 420 -12.11 0.50 -13.07
N GLY A 421 -12.71 1.24 -14.00
CA GLY A 421 -12.01 2.18 -14.88
C GLY A 421 -12.20 3.63 -14.46
N ILE A 422 -11.50 4.53 -15.16
CA ILE A 422 -11.72 5.98 -15.12
C ILE A 422 -12.17 6.46 -16.49
N PHE A 423 -12.87 7.57 -16.54
CA PHE A 423 -13.32 8.09 -17.83
C PHE A 423 -13.39 9.62 -17.88
N GLU A 424 -13.25 10.13 -19.09
CA GLU A 424 -13.54 11.50 -19.43
C GLU A 424 -14.81 11.63 -20.27
N THR A 425 -15.52 12.73 -20.11
CA THR A 425 -16.67 13.09 -20.96
C THR A 425 -16.42 14.48 -21.50
N MET A 426 -16.17 14.55 -22.80
CA MET A 426 -15.74 15.76 -23.50
C MET A 426 -16.84 16.27 -24.43
N ARG A 427 -16.98 17.57 -24.51
CA ARG A 427 -17.75 18.24 -25.55
C ARG A 427 -16.85 18.46 -26.76
N VAL A 428 -17.23 17.89 -27.90
CA VAL A 428 -16.57 18.12 -29.17
C VAL A 428 -17.55 18.81 -30.10
N GLU A 429 -17.17 19.98 -30.61
CA GLU A 429 -17.95 20.79 -31.52
C GLU A 429 -17.12 21.11 -32.77
N ASN A 430 -17.59 20.68 -33.93
CA ASN A 430 -16.90 20.89 -35.21
C ASN A 430 -15.41 20.48 -35.13
N ARG A 431 -15.12 19.25 -34.65
CA ARG A 431 -13.78 18.66 -34.50
C ARG A 431 -12.87 19.40 -33.49
N GLN A 432 -13.44 20.20 -32.59
CA GLN A 432 -12.69 20.91 -31.55
C GLN A 432 -13.20 20.57 -30.16
N CYS A 433 -12.28 20.34 -29.24
CA CYS A 433 -12.55 20.18 -27.82
C CYS A 433 -11.82 21.31 -27.06
N ARG A 434 -12.56 22.35 -26.63
CA ARG A 434 -11.96 23.56 -26.04
C ARG A 434 -11.23 23.33 -24.73
N LEU A 435 -11.57 22.27 -23.98
CA LEU A 435 -10.99 21.94 -22.67
C LEU A 435 -10.15 20.66 -22.72
N LEU A 436 -9.64 20.28 -23.91
CA LEU A 436 -8.95 19.00 -24.12
C LEU A 436 -7.78 18.83 -23.17
N ASP A 437 -6.93 19.85 -23.00
CA ASP A 437 -5.72 19.73 -22.17
C ASP A 437 -6.06 19.53 -20.68
N LEU A 438 -7.15 20.13 -20.18
CA LEU A 438 -7.64 19.87 -18.82
C LEU A 438 -8.17 18.44 -18.67
N HIS A 439 -8.85 17.89 -19.68
CA HIS A 439 -9.29 16.51 -19.72
C HIS A 439 -8.11 15.53 -19.71
N LEU A 440 -7.11 15.75 -20.56
CA LEU A 440 -5.91 14.94 -20.65
C LEU A 440 -5.09 14.99 -19.35
N GLY A 441 -4.95 16.16 -18.75
CA GLY A 441 -4.29 16.36 -17.47
C GLY A 441 -4.98 15.57 -16.35
N ARG A 442 -6.34 15.67 -16.25
CA ARG A 442 -7.10 14.94 -15.24
C ARG A 442 -7.06 13.42 -15.47
N LEU A 443 -7.18 12.96 -16.71
CA LEU A 443 -7.07 11.55 -17.06
C LEU A 443 -5.71 10.98 -16.62
N LYS A 444 -4.61 11.66 -16.93
CA LYS A 444 -3.25 11.27 -16.56
C LYS A 444 -3.06 11.22 -15.04
N THR A 445 -3.49 12.28 -14.33
CA THR A 445 -3.39 12.35 -12.87
C THR A 445 -4.22 11.24 -12.21
N SER A 446 -5.46 11.01 -12.68
CA SER A 446 -6.32 9.94 -12.16
C SER A 446 -5.76 8.55 -12.44
N ALA A 447 -5.20 8.32 -13.62
CA ALA A 447 -4.56 7.08 -14.01
C ALA A 447 -3.39 6.74 -13.08
N GLN A 448 -2.53 7.72 -12.79
CA GLN A 448 -1.41 7.59 -11.87
C GLN A 448 -1.88 7.35 -10.42
N ALA A 449 -2.89 8.09 -9.96
CA ALA A 449 -3.43 7.97 -8.60
C ALA A 449 -4.12 6.63 -8.33
N LEU A 450 -4.53 5.90 -9.38
CA LEU A 450 -5.28 4.65 -9.28
C LEU A 450 -4.53 3.44 -9.90
N ASN A 451 -3.25 3.59 -10.22
CA ASN A 451 -2.41 2.55 -10.83
C ASN A 451 -3.00 1.95 -12.12
N LEU A 452 -3.54 2.83 -12.96
CA LEU A 452 -4.03 2.48 -14.31
C LEU A 452 -2.98 2.95 -15.33
N PRO A 453 -2.37 2.07 -16.13
CA PRO A 453 -1.41 2.48 -17.14
C PRO A 453 -2.13 3.15 -18.32
N LEU A 454 -1.90 4.44 -18.50
CA LEU A 454 -2.35 5.14 -19.69
C LEU A 454 -1.43 4.77 -20.86
N PRO A 455 -1.95 4.27 -22.01
CA PRO A 455 -1.13 3.97 -23.16
C PRO A 455 -0.31 5.18 -23.62
N ASN A 456 0.94 4.96 -24.01
CA ASN A 456 1.86 6.03 -24.45
C ASN A 456 1.30 6.85 -25.63
N ASP A 457 0.52 6.23 -26.49
CA ASP A 457 -0.16 6.86 -27.62
C ASP A 457 -1.57 7.38 -27.28
N GLY A 458 -2.01 7.27 -26.02
CA GLY A 458 -3.37 7.54 -25.58
C GLY A 458 -3.83 8.96 -25.90
N GLU A 459 -2.96 9.96 -25.67
CA GLU A 459 -3.26 11.35 -26.05
C GLU A 459 -3.39 11.51 -27.57
N THR A 460 -2.48 10.93 -28.35
CA THR A 460 -2.50 10.96 -29.82
C THR A 460 -3.78 10.32 -30.35
N ARG A 461 -4.19 9.18 -29.81
CA ARG A 461 -5.46 8.51 -30.16
C ARG A 461 -6.68 9.36 -29.90
N ILE A 462 -6.74 10.03 -28.75
CA ILE A 462 -7.86 10.95 -28.43
C ILE A 462 -7.89 12.12 -29.41
N ARG A 463 -6.75 12.76 -29.69
CA ARG A 463 -6.66 13.91 -30.63
C ARG A 463 -7.05 13.50 -32.05
N GLN A 464 -6.56 12.35 -32.51
CA GLN A 464 -6.92 11.82 -33.83
C GLN A 464 -8.41 11.49 -33.91
N TYR A 465 -8.99 10.84 -32.90
CA TYR A 465 -10.40 10.51 -32.86
C TYR A 465 -11.29 11.78 -32.95
N ILE A 466 -10.91 12.87 -32.28
CA ILE A 466 -11.59 14.16 -32.36
C ILE A 466 -11.51 14.75 -33.79
N ALA A 467 -10.34 14.65 -34.42
CA ALA A 467 -10.12 15.16 -35.77
C ALA A 467 -10.91 14.38 -36.84
N ASP A 468 -11.16 13.10 -36.61
CA ASP A 468 -11.88 12.20 -37.54
C ASP A 468 -13.42 12.31 -37.42
N LEU A 469 -13.97 13.02 -36.41
CA LEU A 469 -15.39 13.24 -36.27
C LEU A 469 -15.92 14.13 -37.41
N SER A 470 -17.18 13.95 -37.74
CA SER A 470 -17.89 14.90 -38.60
C SER A 470 -18.13 16.25 -37.92
N ASP A 471 -18.54 17.27 -38.70
CA ASP A 471 -19.01 18.52 -38.10
C ASP A 471 -20.30 18.27 -37.32
N GLY A 472 -20.48 18.99 -36.23
CA GLY A 472 -21.61 18.83 -35.32
C GLY A 472 -21.21 18.87 -33.86
N LEU A 473 -22.16 18.62 -32.97
CA LEU A 473 -21.99 18.62 -31.52
C LEU A 473 -22.05 17.19 -31.00
N PHE A 474 -20.95 16.73 -30.38
CA PHE A 474 -20.82 15.37 -29.88
C PHE A 474 -20.39 15.33 -28.41
N ARG A 475 -20.87 14.31 -27.71
CA ARG A 475 -20.33 13.81 -26.45
C ARG A 475 -19.30 12.74 -26.78
N LEU A 476 -18.02 12.99 -26.56
CA LEU A 476 -16.95 12.01 -26.62
C LEU A 476 -16.71 11.43 -25.23
N LYS A 477 -16.69 10.11 -25.10
CA LYS A 477 -16.25 9.40 -23.89
C LYS A 477 -14.92 8.74 -24.17
N ALA A 478 -13.90 9.02 -23.34
CA ALA A 478 -12.65 8.31 -23.29
C ALA A 478 -12.61 7.54 -21.96
N GLU A 479 -12.55 6.21 -22.01
CA GLU A 479 -12.60 5.32 -20.85
C GLU A 479 -11.34 4.47 -20.79
N LEU A 480 -10.63 4.53 -19.65
CA LEU A 480 -9.46 3.71 -19.38
C LEU A 480 -9.85 2.61 -18.39
N VAL A 481 -9.82 1.37 -18.85
CA VAL A 481 -10.15 0.17 -18.06
C VAL A 481 -9.00 -0.82 -18.20
N SER A 482 -8.39 -1.20 -17.08
CA SER A 482 -7.15 -1.98 -17.09
C SER A 482 -6.07 -1.28 -17.91
N ASP A 483 -5.68 -1.83 -19.04
CA ASP A 483 -4.65 -1.31 -19.92
C ASP A 483 -5.23 -0.75 -21.25
N ASP A 484 -6.57 -0.75 -21.40
CA ASP A 484 -7.25 -0.36 -22.64
C ASP A 484 -7.87 1.04 -22.54
N LEU A 485 -7.60 1.88 -23.54
CA LEU A 485 -8.27 3.16 -23.76
C LEU A 485 -9.37 3.00 -24.82
N ILE A 486 -10.61 3.07 -24.39
CA ILE A 486 -11.79 2.92 -25.22
C ILE A 486 -12.37 4.30 -25.53
N LEU A 487 -12.54 4.61 -26.83
CA LEU A 487 -13.12 5.87 -27.31
C LEU A 487 -14.48 5.60 -27.93
N SER A 488 -15.48 6.40 -27.56
CA SER A 488 -16.82 6.36 -28.14
C SER A 488 -17.45 7.74 -28.17
N HIS A 489 -18.36 7.99 -29.12
CA HIS A 489 -19.07 9.26 -29.20
C HIS A 489 -20.56 9.05 -29.46
N ALA A 490 -21.33 10.08 -29.14
CA ALA A 490 -22.76 10.20 -29.51
C ALA A 490 -23.10 11.67 -29.78
N ALA A 491 -23.98 11.90 -30.74
CA ALA A 491 -24.52 13.23 -30.95
C ALA A 491 -25.21 13.74 -29.67
N THR A 492 -25.11 15.03 -29.41
CA THR A 492 -25.76 15.67 -28.27
C THR A 492 -26.37 17.01 -28.70
N ALA A 493 -27.25 17.56 -27.88
CA ALA A 493 -27.87 18.86 -28.13
C ALA A 493 -27.48 19.85 -27.03
N GLU A 494 -27.67 21.14 -27.27
CA GLU A 494 -27.55 22.17 -26.24
C GLU A 494 -28.57 21.93 -25.12
N LEU A 495 -28.24 22.41 -23.95
CA LEU A 495 -29.11 22.34 -22.78
C LEU A 495 -30.04 23.55 -22.80
N SER A 496 -31.35 23.36 -22.68
CA SER A 496 -32.31 24.45 -22.44
C SER A 496 -32.15 24.92 -20.98
N ALA A 497 -32.08 26.21 -20.76
CA ALA A 497 -32.00 26.82 -19.43
C ALA A 497 -33.35 27.42 -18.99
N PRO A 498 -33.56 27.66 -17.66
CA PRO A 498 -32.84 27.17 -16.49
C PRO A 498 -33.14 25.70 -16.19
N GLN A 499 -32.30 25.07 -15.38
CA GLN A 499 -32.46 23.67 -14.95
C GLN A 499 -32.88 23.61 -13.47
N ARG A 500 -33.60 22.56 -13.09
CA ARG A 500 -33.97 22.29 -11.69
C ARG A 500 -32.97 21.34 -11.04
N VAL A 501 -32.66 21.54 -9.75
CA VAL A 501 -31.89 20.63 -8.95
C VAL A 501 -32.60 20.32 -7.63
N ILE A 502 -32.36 19.14 -7.09
CA ILE A 502 -32.94 18.69 -5.82
C ILE A 502 -31.81 18.25 -4.87
N PRO A 503 -32.01 18.33 -3.56
CA PRO A 503 -31.10 17.68 -2.62
C PRO A 503 -31.13 16.16 -2.79
N ALA A 504 -29.96 15.51 -2.79
CA ALA A 504 -29.89 14.06 -2.76
C ALA A 504 -30.40 13.52 -1.41
N PRO A 505 -31.18 12.45 -1.40
CA PRO A 505 -31.71 11.89 -0.16
C PRO A 505 -30.64 11.20 0.69
N GLN A 506 -29.47 10.87 0.11
CA GLN A 506 -28.38 10.23 0.80
C GLN A 506 -27.34 11.26 1.26
N THR A 507 -26.94 11.17 2.51
CA THR A 507 -25.78 11.89 3.06
C THR A 507 -24.52 11.07 2.83
N LEU A 508 -23.45 11.68 2.32
CA LEU A 508 -22.18 11.01 2.04
C LEU A 508 -21.24 11.08 3.25
N PRO A 509 -20.24 10.18 3.33
CA PRO A 509 -19.19 10.29 4.33
C PRO A 509 -18.44 11.61 4.22
N ARG A 510 -17.89 12.09 5.35
CA ARG A 510 -17.07 13.31 5.39
C ARG A 510 -15.91 13.24 4.40
N ARG A 511 -15.25 12.08 4.33
CA ARG A 511 -14.09 11.82 3.48
C ARG A 511 -14.31 10.55 2.67
N ASP A 512 -13.85 10.56 1.41
CA ASP A 512 -13.80 9.40 0.54
C ASP A 512 -12.80 9.63 -0.60
N TYR A 513 -11.68 8.93 -0.56
CA TYR A 513 -10.62 9.09 -1.55
C TYR A 513 -11.09 8.90 -2.99
N LEU A 514 -11.93 7.89 -3.26
CA LEU A 514 -12.37 7.60 -4.63
C LEU A 514 -13.33 8.65 -5.21
N ARG A 515 -14.01 9.44 -4.38
CA ARG A 515 -14.88 10.53 -4.81
C ARG A 515 -14.13 11.63 -5.59
N ARG A 516 -12.82 11.78 -5.36
CA ARG A 516 -11.96 12.72 -6.09
C ARG A 516 -11.83 12.40 -7.59
N PHE A 517 -12.17 11.16 -7.99
CA PHE A 517 -11.90 10.66 -9.34
C PHE A 517 -13.19 10.33 -10.09
N LYS A 518 -13.15 10.55 -11.41
CA LYS A 518 -14.27 10.18 -12.30
C LYS A 518 -14.15 8.72 -12.70
N THR A 519 -14.56 7.82 -11.78
CA THR A 519 -14.47 6.37 -11.94
C THR A 519 -15.74 5.77 -12.49
N THR A 520 -15.67 4.52 -13.00
CA THR A 520 -16.86 3.73 -13.34
C THR A 520 -17.54 3.13 -12.09
N HIS A 521 -16.89 3.17 -10.93
CA HIS A 521 -17.46 2.83 -9.63
C HIS A 521 -18.24 4.02 -9.06
N ARG A 522 -19.40 4.33 -9.64
CA ARG A 522 -20.20 5.51 -9.32
C ARG A 522 -21.71 5.27 -9.26
N THR A 523 -22.11 4.06 -8.94
CA THR A 523 -23.54 3.64 -8.94
C THR A 523 -24.42 4.60 -8.15
N LEU A 524 -23.97 5.08 -6.99
CA LEU A 524 -24.72 6.03 -6.15
C LEU A 524 -24.98 7.35 -6.87
N PHE A 525 -23.97 7.94 -7.51
CA PHE A 525 -24.10 9.17 -8.28
C PHE A 525 -25.00 8.98 -9.50
N ASP A 526 -24.87 7.84 -10.18
CA ASP A 526 -25.69 7.53 -11.35
C ASP A 526 -27.17 7.29 -11.00
N GLN A 527 -27.44 6.67 -9.85
CA GLN A 527 -28.80 6.54 -9.34
C GLN A 527 -29.40 7.89 -8.94
N ALA A 528 -28.63 8.75 -8.28
CA ALA A 528 -29.09 10.04 -7.80
C ALA A 528 -29.55 10.95 -8.95
N TRP A 529 -28.73 11.15 -9.99
CA TRP A 529 -29.13 12.02 -11.10
C TRP A 529 -30.27 11.41 -11.96
N ARG A 530 -30.33 10.07 -12.10
CA ARG A 530 -31.47 9.41 -12.77
C ARG A 530 -32.77 9.59 -11.98
N THR A 531 -32.69 9.49 -10.64
CA THR A 531 -33.83 9.76 -9.77
C THR A 531 -34.28 11.22 -9.90
N ALA A 532 -33.33 12.16 -9.98
CA ALA A 532 -33.65 13.57 -10.23
C ALA A 532 -34.40 13.77 -11.58
N GLU A 533 -33.95 13.12 -12.65
CA GLU A 533 -34.61 13.17 -13.96
C GLU A 533 -36.07 12.69 -13.89
N THR A 534 -36.39 11.63 -13.12
CA THR A 534 -37.78 11.19 -12.94
C THR A 534 -38.67 12.23 -12.22
N GLN A 535 -38.04 13.18 -11.51
CA GLN A 535 -38.69 14.29 -10.82
C GLN A 535 -38.61 15.61 -11.60
N GLY A 536 -38.18 15.58 -12.88
CA GLY A 536 -38.05 16.76 -13.73
C GLY A 536 -36.88 17.67 -13.33
N ALA A 537 -35.90 17.16 -12.63
CA ALA A 537 -34.66 17.87 -12.26
C ALA A 537 -33.45 17.36 -13.06
N PHE A 538 -32.49 18.22 -13.29
CA PHE A 538 -31.26 17.88 -14.01
C PHE A 538 -30.34 17.02 -13.18
N ASP A 539 -30.20 17.32 -11.88
CA ASP A 539 -29.22 16.64 -10.99
C ASP A 539 -29.70 16.62 -9.53
N SER A 540 -29.02 15.81 -8.71
CA SER A 540 -29.16 15.80 -7.25
C SER A 540 -27.89 16.29 -6.59
N LEU A 541 -28.00 17.21 -5.62
CA LEU A 541 -26.87 17.77 -4.88
C LEU A 541 -26.63 16.98 -3.60
N PHE A 542 -25.41 16.48 -3.41
CA PHE A 542 -24.99 15.73 -2.23
C PHE A 542 -24.46 16.62 -1.12
N PHE A 543 -24.71 16.19 0.10
CA PHE A 543 -24.14 16.74 1.33
C PHE A 543 -23.38 15.64 2.09
N ASN A 544 -22.37 16.03 2.87
CA ASN A 544 -21.68 15.10 3.76
C ASN A 544 -22.36 15.03 5.15
N SER A 545 -21.77 14.20 6.04
CA SER A 545 -22.26 14.04 7.43
C SER A 545 -22.18 15.30 8.28
N ASP A 546 -21.43 16.32 7.86
CA ASP A 546 -21.36 17.63 8.54
C ASP A 546 -22.33 18.65 7.91
N ASP A 547 -23.27 18.20 7.08
CA ASP A 547 -24.22 18.98 6.29
C ASP A 547 -23.56 20.04 5.36
N LEU A 548 -22.36 19.73 4.89
CA LEU A 548 -21.65 20.56 3.92
C LEU A 548 -21.95 20.07 2.50
N LEU A 549 -22.24 21.03 1.61
CA LEU A 549 -22.46 20.78 0.19
C LEU A 549 -21.20 20.21 -0.47
N LEU A 550 -21.37 19.16 -1.24
CA LEU A 550 -20.31 18.51 -1.99
C LEU A 550 -20.39 18.85 -3.49
N GLU A 551 -21.14 18.07 -4.22
CA GLU A 551 -21.29 18.17 -5.67
C GLU A 551 -22.60 17.51 -6.13
N GLY A 552 -22.94 17.63 -7.39
CA GLY A 552 -24.06 16.90 -7.99
C GLY A 552 -23.65 15.50 -8.46
N GLY A 553 -24.62 14.68 -8.84
CA GLY A 553 -24.41 13.35 -9.42
C GLY A 553 -23.58 13.39 -10.72
N ARG A 554 -23.67 14.48 -11.48
CA ARG A 554 -22.95 14.68 -12.75
C ARG A 554 -22.44 16.11 -12.98
N SER A 555 -22.49 16.98 -11.95
CA SER A 555 -22.11 18.41 -12.03
C SER A 555 -21.36 18.86 -10.78
N ASN A 556 -20.52 19.90 -10.93
CA ASN A 556 -20.07 20.72 -9.80
C ASN A 556 -21.03 21.91 -9.65
N VAL A 557 -21.03 22.53 -8.48
CA VAL A 557 -21.96 23.59 -8.10
C VAL A 557 -21.20 24.85 -7.73
N PHE A 558 -21.79 26.00 -8.13
CA PHE A 558 -21.39 27.36 -7.77
C PHE A 558 -22.58 28.05 -7.14
N VAL A 559 -22.37 28.72 -6.03
CA VAL A 559 -23.42 29.37 -5.25
C VAL A 559 -23.06 30.84 -5.08
N LYS A 560 -23.96 31.76 -5.46
CA LYS A 560 -23.79 33.17 -5.16
C LYS A 560 -24.45 33.47 -3.82
N TYR A 561 -23.66 33.88 -2.86
CA TYR A 561 -24.11 34.18 -1.52
C TYR A 561 -23.43 35.44 -0.99
N GLN A 562 -24.23 36.40 -0.49
CA GLN A 562 -23.78 37.72 -0.05
C GLN A 562 -22.92 38.45 -1.10
N GLY A 563 -23.36 38.37 -2.37
CA GLY A 563 -22.68 38.99 -3.52
C GLY A 563 -21.41 38.29 -4.00
N GLN A 564 -20.96 37.18 -3.35
CA GLN A 564 -19.75 36.44 -3.71
C GLN A 564 -20.10 35.10 -4.34
N TRP A 565 -19.30 34.68 -5.34
CA TRP A 565 -19.39 33.34 -5.90
C TRP A 565 -18.53 32.36 -5.09
N LEU A 566 -19.17 31.29 -4.62
CA LEU A 566 -18.59 30.23 -3.81
C LEU A 566 -18.66 28.89 -4.54
N THR A 567 -17.72 28.00 -4.31
CA THR A 567 -17.79 26.58 -4.72
C THR A 567 -17.22 25.69 -3.63
N PRO A 568 -17.73 24.46 -3.45
CA PRO A 568 -17.19 23.55 -2.44
C PRO A 568 -15.69 23.30 -2.61
N SER A 569 -14.96 23.29 -1.48
CA SER A 569 -13.51 23.11 -1.44
C SER A 569 -13.11 21.66 -1.76
N LEU A 570 -11.95 21.48 -2.40
CA LEU A 570 -11.39 20.15 -2.72
C LEU A 570 -10.98 19.34 -1.48
N ASP A 571 -10.83 19.99 -0.33
CA ASP A 571 -10.58 19.29 0.93
C ASP A 571 -11.78 18.44 1.40
N LEU A 572 -12.95 18.60 0.80
CA LEU A 572 -14.14 17.76 0.98
C LEU A 572 -14.11 16.46 0.14
N ASP A 573 -13.01 16.16 -0.56
CA ASP A 573 -12.87 15.00 -1.45
C ASP A 573 -13.89 14.98 -2.60
N ILE A 574 -14.25 16.14 -3.16
CA ILE A 574 -15.09 16.24 -4.35
C ILE A 574 -14.28 16.06 -5.63
N LEU A 575 -15.00 15.76 -6.73
CA LEU A 575 -14.38 15.72 -8.06
C LEU A 575 -13.95 17.13 -8.50
N ASN A 576 -12.67 17.31 -8.82
CA ASN A 576 -12.20 18.52 -9.47
C ASN A 576 -12.60 18.52 -10.96
N GLY A 577 -13.84 18.91 -11.24
CA GLY A 577 -14.41 18.89 -12.60
C GLY A 577 -13.63 19.75 -13.57
N VAL A 578 -13.49 19.31 -14.82
CA VAL A 578 -12.78 20.08 -15.87
C VAL A 578 -13.42 21.46 -16.08
N MET A 579 -14.76 21.52 -16.09
CA MET A 579 -15.45 22.83 -16.20
C MET A 579 -15.27 23.67 -14.93
N ARG A 580 -15.24 23.03 -13.73
CA ARG A 580 -14.94 23.73 -12.49
C ARG A 580 -13.55 24.38 -12.54
N GLN A 581 -12.53 23.66 -13.02
CA GLN A 581 -11.17 24.21 -13.21
C GLN A 581 -11.17 25.40 -14.17
N ALA A 582 -11.89 25.29 -15.30
CA ALA A 582 -12.01 26.39 -16.26
C ALA A 582 -12.68 27.63 -15.64
N VAL A 583 -13.74 27.46 -14.85
CA VAL A 583 -14.41 28.56 -14.13
C VAL A 583 -13.46 29.24 -13.15
N LEU A 584 -12.72 28.47 -12.35
CA LEU A 584 -11.77 29.02 -11.38
C LEU A 584 -10.60 29.77 -12.05
N GLN A 585 -10.18 29.31 -13.23
CA GLN A 585 -9.14 30.00 -14.03
C GLN A 585 -9.63 31.27 -14.72
N GLN A 586 -10.92 31.31 -15.10
CA GLN A 586 -11.53 32.43 -15.88
C GLN A 586 -12.92 32.78 -15.34
N PRO A 587 -13.06 33.24 -14.07
CA PRO A 587 -14.33 33.47 -13.43
C PRO A 587 -15.14 34.58 -14.14
N GLN A 588 -14.50 35.60 -14.67
CA GLN A 588 -15.11 36.65 -15.42
C GLN A 588 -15.84 36.15 -16.70
N THR A 589 -15.21 35.19 -17.41
CA THR A 589 -15.78 34.59 -18.63
C THR A 589 -17.03 33.78 -18.35
N TYR A 590 -17.07 33.04 -17.26
CA TYR A 590 -18.12 32.05 -16.99
C TYR A 590 -19.18 32.49 -16.00
N LEU A 591 -18.85 33.39 -15.06
CA LEU A 591 -19.74 33.85 -14.00
C LEU A 591 -19.90 35.36 -13.97
N GLY A 592 -19.17 36.12 -14.79
CA GLY A 592 -19.13 37.58 -14.74
C GLY A 592 -18.60 38.14 -13.42
N ALA A 593 -17.70 37.38 -12.76
CA ALA A 593 -17.16 37.69 -11.45
C ALA A 593 -15.63 37.81 -11.48
N ASP A 594 -15.08 38.63 -10.58
CA ASP A 594 -13.62 38.79 -10.48
C ASP A 594 -12.94 37.54 -9.87
N ALA A 595 -13.65 36.84 -9.00
CA ALA A 595 -13.13 35.63 -8.32
C ALA A 595 -14.26 34.68 -7.92
N VAL A 596 -13.86 33.41 -7.64
CA VAL A 596 -14.69 32.39 -6.99
C VAL A 596 -13.93 31.89 -5.78
N ILE A 597 -14.58 31.76 -4.63
CA ILE A 597 -13.99 31.33 -3.39
C ILE A 597 -14.28 29.83 -3.18
N GLU A 598 -13.24 29.05 -3.01
CA GLU A 598 -13.34 27.66 -2.58
C GLU A 598 -13.54 27.61 -1.06
N THR A 599 -14.67 27.09 -0.60
CA THR A 599 -15.04 27.11 0.82
C THR A 599 -16.00 25.99 1.18
N HIS A 600 -16.31 25.87 2.47
CA HIS A 600 -17.35 24.99 3.00
C HIS A 600 -18.71 25.69 2.88
N ILE A 601 -19.61 25.15 2.09
CA ILE A 601 -20.95 25.70 1.87
C ILE A 601 -21.93 24.84 2.66
N THR A 602 -22.68 25.47 3.58
CA THR A 602 -23.71 24.78 4.36
C THR A 602 -25.01 24.68 3.57
N ARG A 603 -25.93 23.83 4.02
CA ARG A 603 -27.29 23.75 3.46
C ARG A 603 -28.01 25.08 3.51
N ASP A 604 -27.92 25.77 4.65
CA ASP A 604 -28.53 27.11 4.84
C ASP A 604 -28.02 28.13 3.80
N MET A 605 -26.70 28.14 3.54
CA MET A 605 -26.14 29.03 2.50
C MET A 605 -26.66 28.69 1.11
N LEU A 606 -26.89 27.43 0.79
CA LEU A 606 -27.45 27.01 -0.50
C LEU A 606 -28.93 27.40 -0.61
N GLU A 607 -29.73 27.24 0.45
CA GLU A 607 -31.15 27.55 0.49
C GLU A 607 -31.41 29.07 0.41
N HIS A 608 -30.46 29.87 0.91
CA HIS A 608 -30.54 31.35 0.83
C HIS A 608 -29.63 31.94 -0.27
N ALA A 609 -29.25 31.14 -1.27
CA ALA A 609 -28.41 31.58 -2.35
C ALA A 609 -29.15 32.60 -3.28
N GLU A 610 -28.43 33.64 -3.67
CA GLU A 610 -28.92 34.61 -4.67
C GLU A 610 -29.02 33.99 -6.06
N GLU A 611 -28.10 33.09 -6.39
CA GLU A 611 -28.01 32.40 -7.66
C GLU A 611 -27.28 31.08 -7.51
N ILE A 612 -27.71 30.04 -8.20
CA ILE A 612 -27.06 28.75 -8.27
C ILE A 612 -26.71 28.45 -9.72
N ARG A 613 -25.46 28.07 -9.98
CA ARG A 613 -25.03 27.56 -11.27
C ARG A 613 -24.42 26.20 -11.14
N LEU A 614 -24.78 25.32 -12.05
CA LEU A 614 -24.14 24.03 -12.21
C LEU A 614 -23.13 24.07 -13.34
N SER A 615 -22.15 23.16 -13.28
CA SER A 615 -21.16 23.03 -14.35
C SER A 615 -20.76 21.59 -14.62
N ASN A 616 -20.60 21.27 -15.89
CA ASN A 616 -19.83 20.09 -16.34
C ASN A 616 -19.25 20.35 -17.74
N ALA A 617 -18.26 19.59 -18.14
CA ALA A 617 -17.52 19.82 -19.38
C ALA A 617 -18.36 19.58 -20.65
N LEU A 618 -19.46 18.83 -20.56
CA LEU A 618 -20.36 18.59 -21.71
C LEU A 618 -21.35 19.75 -21.93
N ARG A 619 -21.85 20.36 -20.84
CA ARG A 619 -22.94 21.35 -20.87
C ARG A 619 -22.47 22.78 -20.62
N GLY A 620 -21.21 22.96 -20.20
CA GLY A 620 -20.71 24.28 -19.77
C GLY A 620 -21.20 24.66 -18.38
N VAL A 621 -21.40 25.96 -18.18
CA VAL A 621 -22.00 26.56 -16.97
C VAL A 621 -23.42 26.97 -17.28
N PHE A 622 -24.38 26.64 -16.44
CA PHE A 622 -25.80 26.94 -16.64
C PHE A 622 -26.52 27.21 -15.31
N GLU A 623 -27.58 28.00 -15.36
CA GLU A 623 -28.41 28.36 -14.22
C GLU A 623 -29.22 27.16 -13.72
N ALA A 624 -29.42 27.10 -12.41
CA ALA A 624 -30.22 26.06 -11.78
C ALA A 624 -31.04 26.61 -10.61
N ASP A 625 -32.30 26.14 -10.53
CA ASP A 625 -33.22 26.45 -9.44
C ASP A 625 -33.25 25.28 -8.43
N LEU A 626 -33.00 25.58 -7.16
CA LEU A 626 -33.13 24.59 -6.10
C LEU A 626 -34.60 24.31 -5.79
N VAL A 627 -35.01 23.07 -5.90
CA VAL A 627 -36.36 22.64 -5.51
C VAL A 627 -36.25 21.85 -4.22
N VAL A 628 -36.62 22.49 -3.12
CA VAL A 628 -36.77 21.83 -1.83
C VAL A 628 -38.20 21.29 -1.75
N LYS A 629 -38.36 19.99 -1.46
CA LYS A 629 -39.72 19.47 -1.18
C LYS A 629 -40.16 20.02 0.17
N GLU A 630 -41.33 20.66 0.18
CA GLU A 630 -42.05 20.95 1.42
C GLU A 630 -42.38 19.71 2.23
#